data_e021b340511f4cb4206cde9f08514fbd
#
_entry.id   e021b340511f4cb4206cde9f08514fbd
#
_cell.length_a   1.000
_cell.length_b   1.000
_cell.length_c   1.000
_cell.angle_alpha   90.00
_cell.angle_beta   90.00
_cell.angle_gamma   90.00
#
_symmetry.space_group_name_H-M   'P 1'
#
loop_
_entity.id
_entity.type
_entity.pdbx_description
1 polymer ?
#
loop_
_entity_poly.entity_id
_entity_poly.type
_entity_poly.pdbx_seq_one_letter_code
_entity_poly.pdbx_strand_id
1 'polypeptide(L)'
;MRWFNHCIVAGATTALINPILVPVACLGSTAPDWLEWVLQSMGNKVKHRTVTHYVSTWFVGILFGAFIWDFSGIITAFCWGGFTHVMVDAMTVSGVPFGPYSDRRFHLFGGRFRTGDPVEYAISFGIVAICAVLIQFTYAAGWYLFFYDWGGMYSEGVIDSHEWRTNRFRLF
;
A
#
# COMPACT_ATOMS: atom_id res chain seq x y z
N MET A 1 -12.70 4.13 1.49
CA MET A 1 -12.58 5.08 0.33
C MET A 1 -12.88 4.38 -0.97
N ARG A 2 -12.84 5.08 -2.15
CA ARG A 2 -12.96 4.43 -3.47
C ARG A 2 -11.65 3.74 -3.85
N TRP A 3 -11.70 2.62 -4.57
CA TRP A 3 -10.52 1.84 -4.99
C TRP A 3 -9.45 2.68 -5.70
N PHE A 4 -9.88 3.63 -6.51
CA PHE A 4 -8.97 4.55 -7.19
C PHE A 4 -8.06 5.30 -6.20
N ASN A 5 -8.62 5.82 -5.11
CA ASN A 5 -7.86 6.54 -4.10
C ASN A 5 -6.89 5.62 -3.33
N HIS A 6 -7.30 4.37 -3.06
CA HIS A 6 -6.40 3.37 -2.46
C HIS A 6 -5.21 3.05 -3.37
N CYS A 7 -5.47 2.83 -4.67
CA CYS A 7 -4.40 2.57 -5.65
C CYS A 7 -3.43 3.75 -5.77
N ILE A 8 -3.94 4.98 -5.82
CA ILE A 8 -3.10 6.19 -5.91
C ILE A 8 -2.19 6.31 -4.69
N VAL A 9 -2.73 6.15 -3.49
CA VAL A 9 -1.95 6.26 -2.25
C VAL A 9 -0.90 5.17 -2.15
N ALA A 10 -1.29 3.91 -2.39
CA ALA A 10 -0.37 2.78 -2.39
C ALA A 10 0.72 2.93 -3.46
N GLY A 11 0.33 3.28 -4.68
CA GLY A 11 1.27 3.47 -5.78
C GLY A 11 2.27 4.59 -5.52
N ALA A 12 1.80 5.77 -5.11
CA ALA A 12 2.66 6.90 -4.83
C ALA A 12 3.67 6.63 -3.71
N THR A 13 3.22 6.02 -2.62
CA THR A 13 4.10 5.70 -1.48
C THR A 13 5.10 4.58 -1.81
N THR A 14 4.70 3.59 -2.62
CA THR A 14 5.59 2.52 -3.08
C THR A 14 6.64 3.04 -4.05
N ALA A 15 6.27 3.99 -4.93
CA ALA A 15 7.18 4.60 -5.88
C ALA A 15 8.36 5.34 -5.21
N LEU A 16 8.22 5.77 -3.96
CA LEU A 16 9.33 6.35 -3.18
C LEU A 16 10.46 5.36 -2.91
N ILE A 17 10.14 4.06 -2.88
CA ILE A 17 11.09 2.99 -2.47
C ILE A 17 11.48 2.18 -3.70
N ASN A 18 10.50 1.67 -4.45
CA ASN A 18 10.73 0.89 -5.65
C ASN A 18 9.54 1.06 -6.63
N PRO A 19 9.70 1.86 -7.68
CA PRO A 19 8.64 2.12 -8.65
C PRO A 19 8.17 0.87 -9.41
N ILE A 20 9.01 -0.16 -9.55
CA ILE A 20 8.65 -1.43 -10.21
C ILE A 20 7.57 -2.19 -9.45
N LEU A 21 7.54 -2.03 -8.12
CA LEU A 21 6.57 -2.72 -7.27
C LEU A 21 5.22 -1.98 -7.16
N VAL A 22 5.07 -0.83 -7.82
CA VAL A 22 3.81 -0.06 -7.84
C VAL A 22 2.61 -0.90 -8.26
N PRO A 23 2.64 -1.71 -9.35
CA PRO A 23 1.50 -2.55 -9.72
C PRO A 23 1.12 -3.56 -8.63
N VAL A 24 2.13 -4.12 -7.94
CA VAL A 24 1.92 -5.07 -6.85
C VAL A 24 1.27 -4.39 -5.64
N ALA A 25 1.74 -3.20 -5.29
CA ALA A 25 1.15 -2.43 -4.20
C ALA A 25 -0.29 -1.97 -4.53
N CYS A 26 -0.57 -1.58 -5.77
CA CYS A 26 -1.93 -1.27 -6.22
C CYS A 26 -2.85 -2.49 -6.10
N LEU A 27 -2.39 -3.68 -6.51
CA LEU A 27 -3.14 -4.92 -6.31
C LEU A 27 -3.38 -5.20 -4.83
N GLY A 28 -2.35 -5.05 -4.00
CA GLY A 28 -2.44 -5.17 -2.54
C GLY A 28 -3.41 -4.17 -1.92
N SER A 29 -3.47 -2.94 -2.46
CA SER A 29 -4.36 -1.90 -1.95
C SER A 29 -5.85 -2.16 -2.19
N THR A 30 -6.19 -3.08 -3.07
CA THR A 30 -7.58 -3.53 -3.27
C THR A 30 -7.87 -4.86 -2.57
N ALA A 31 -6.83 -5.52 -2.06
CA ALA A 31 -6.92 -6.85 -1.48
C ALA A 31 -7.86 -6.96 -0.28
N PRO A 32 -7.93 -6.02 0.66
CA PRO A 32 -8.89 -6.12 1.76
C PRO A 32 -10.33 -6.30 1.29
N ASP A 33 -10.71 -5.64 0.19
CA ASP A 33 -12.07 -5.72 -0.35
C ASP A 33 -12.32 -7.01 -1.15
N TRP A 34 -11.45 -7.36 -2.13
CA TRP A 34 -11.71 -8.55 -2.93
C TRP A 34 -11.48 -9.86 -2.16
N LEU A 35 -10.63 -9.87 -1.14
CA LEU A 35 -10.51 -11.02 -0.23
C LEU A 35 -11.80 -11.28 0.54
N GLU A 36 -12.59 -10.26 0.87
CA GLU A 36 -13.92 -10.48 1.42
C GLU A 36 -14.81 -11.30 0.47
N TRP A 37 -14.81 -10.97 -0.81
CA TRP A 37 -15.60 -11.72 -1.82
C TRP A 37 -15.12 -13.17 -1.94
N VAL A 38 -13.79 -13.37 -1.93
CA VAL A 38 -13.22 -14.73 -1.93
C VAL A 38 -13.67 -15.51 -0.71
N LEU A 39 -13.56 -14.96 0.49
CA LEU A 39 -13.99 -15.61 1.71
C LEU A 39 -15.50 -15.89 1.71
N GLN A 40 -16.30 -14.96 1.23
CA GLN A 40 -17.76 -15.16 1.11
C GLN A 40 -18.09 -16.25 0.09
N SER A 41 -17.41 -16.31 -1.05
CA SER A 41 -17.60 -17.38 -2.05
C SER A 41 -17.25 -18.77 -1.53
N MET A 42 -16.33 -18.83 -0.54
CA MET A 42 -15.97 -20.07 0.19
C MET A 42 -16.98 -20.42 1.30
N GLY A 43 -18.10 -19.70 1.40
CA GLY A 43 -19.16 -19.96 2.41
C GLY A 43 -18.94 -19.28 3.76
N ASN A 44 -17.92 -18.47 3.93
CA ASN A 44 -17.68 -17.75 5.19
C ASN A 44 -18.60 -16.53 5.32
N LYS A 45 -19.21 -16.35 6.48
CA LYS A 45 -20.04 -15.15 6.78
C LYS A 45 -19.13 -13.99 7.24
N VAL A 46 -18.44 -13.37 6.31
CA VAL A 46 -17.57 -12.21 6.59
C VAL A 46 -18.38 -10.92 6.43
N LYS A 47 -18.37 -10.08 7.47
CA LYS A 47 -18.93 -8.72 7.40
C LYS A 47 -17.91 -7.78 6.79
N HIS A 48 -18.38 -6.79 6.05
CA HIS A 48 -17.52 -5.74 5.47
C HIS A 48 -16.70 -5.02 6.54
N ARG A 49 -15.42 -4.80 6.22
CA ARG A 49 -14.42 -4.17 7.10
C ARG A 49 -14.24 -4.92 8.43
N THR A 50 -14.04 -6.23 8.36
CA THR A 50 -13.68 -7.06 9.53
C THR A 50 -12.36 -7.78 9.29
N VAL A 51 -12.37 -9.09 9.10
CA VAL A 51 -11.18 -9.97 9.09
C VAL A 51 -10.10 -9.52 8.09
N THR A 52 -10.50 -9.11 6.89
CA THR A 52 -9.59 -8.66 5.82
C THR A 52 -9.05 -7.25 6.06
N HIS A 53 -9.67 -6.49 6.94
CA HIS A 53 -9.31 -5.10 7.27
C HIS A 53 -8.60 -4.96 8.62
N TYR A 54 -8.09 -6.05 9.20
CA TYR A 54 -7.28 -5.94 10.41
C TYR A 54 -5.95 -5.24 10.11
N VAL A 55 -5.72 -4.10 10.77
CA VAL A 55 -4.46 -3.36 10.67
C VAL A 55 -3.27 -4.26 10.99
N SER A 56 -3.39 -5.05 12.05
CA SER A 56 -2.34 -5.98 12.50
C SER A 56 -1.95 -7.02 11.46
N THR A 57 -2.90 -7.54 10.69
CA THR A 57 -2.61 -8.58 9.67
C THR A 57 -1.69 -8.03 8.58
N TRP A 58 -2.01 -6.87 8.04
CA TRP A 58 -1.21 -6.23 6.99
C TRP A 58 0.15 -5.79 7.50
N PHE A 59 0.20 -5.26 8.74
CA PHE A 59 1.46 -4.87 9.36
C PHE A 59 2.39 -6.06 9.61
N VAL A 60 1.85 -7.17 10.13
CA VAL A 60 2.62 -8.42 10.29
C VAL A 60 3.09 -8.95 8.94
N GLY A 61 2.28 -8.87 7.90
CA GLY A 61 2.68 -9.23 6.54
C GLY A 61 3.87 -8.40 6.01
N ILE A 62 3.89 -7.10 6.29
CA ILE A 62 5.04 -6.23 5.97
C ILE A 62 6.29 -6.69 6.72
N LEU A 63 6.18 -6.92 8.04
CA LEU A 63 7.30 -7.38 8.84
C LEU A 63 7.82 -8.75 8.38
N PHE A 64 6.92 -9.67 8.05
CA PHE A 64 7.29 -10.98 7.50
C PHE A 64 8.08 -10.84 6.20
N GLY A 65 7.57 -10.08 5.23
CA GLY A 65 8.27 -9.82 3.98
C GLY A 65 9.61 -9.14 4.21
N ALA A 66 9.63 -8.07 5.02
CA ALA A 66 10.83 -7.28 5.23
C ALA A 66 11.96 -8.05 5.96
N PHE A 67 11.63 -8.89 6.93
CA PHE A 67 12.64 -9.48 7.83
C PHE A 67 12.84 -10.98 7.68
N ILE A 68 11.83 -11.73 7.19
CA ILE A 68 11.87 -13.19 7.17
C ILE A 68 12.07 -13.70 5.74
N TRP A 69 11.16 -13.34 4.82
CA TRP A 69 11.18 -13.93 3.49
C TRP A 69 10.49 -13.06 2.45
N ASP A 70 11.29 -12.42 1.59
CA ASP A 70 10.79 -11.73 0.40
C ASP A 70 11.88 -11.66 -0.67
N PHE A 71 11.74 -12.45 -1.72
CA PHE A 71 12.76 -12.57 -2.77
C PHE A 71 12.92 -11.33 -3.64
N SER A 72 11.88 -10.53 -3.78
CA SER A 72 11.84 -9.40 -4.72
C SER A 72 11.07 -8.20 -4.21
N GLY A 73 10.77 -8.14 -2.91
CA GLY A 73 9.93 -7.09 -2.33
C GLY A 73 8.43 -7.24 -2.64
N ILE A 74 8.01 -8.30 -3.33
CA ILE A 74 6.62 -8.50 -3.77
C ILE A 74 5.67 -8.63 -2.57
N ILE A 75 6.03 -9.45 -1.57
CA ILE A 75 5.20 -9.66 -0.38
C ILE A 75 5.09 -8.36 0.40
N THR A 76 6.22 -7.69 0.62
CA THR A 76 6.29 -6.41 1.32
C THR A 76 5.44 -5.35 0.62
N ALA A 77 5.56 -5.21 -0.71
CA ALA A 77 4.79 -4.25 -1.49
C ALA A 77 3.29 -4.57 -1.50
N PHE A 78 2.91 -5.84 -1.64
CA PHE A 78 1.52 -6.27 -1.56
C PHE A 78 0.90 -5.96 -0.19
N CYS A 79 1.60 -6.33 0.89
CA CYS A 79 1.15 -6.05 2.24
C CYS A 79 1.15 -4.56 2.58
N TRP A 80 2.10 -3.80 2.03
CA TRP A 80 2.08 -2.33 2.12
C TRP A 80 0.84 -1.74 1.47
N GLY A 81 0.46 -2.22 0.27
CA GLY A 81 -0.79 -1.84 -0.38
C GLY A 81 -2.01 -2.08 0.52
N GLY A 82 -2.15 -3.29 1.07
CA GLY A 82 -3.23 -3.61 2.01
C GLY A 82 -3.19 -2.77 3.29
N PHE A 83 -2.00 -2.49 3.80
CA PHE A 83 -1.81 -1.62 4.96
C PHE A 83 -2.25 -0.18 4.67
N THR A 84 -1.84 0.39 3.54
CA THR A 84 -2.29 1.74 3.14
C THR A 84 -3.79 1.81 2.95
N HIS A 85 -4.42 0.74 2.39
CA HIS A 85 -5.88 0.65 2.29
C HIS A 85 -6.54 0.83 3.66
N VAL A 86 -6.16 -0.01 4.63
CA VAL A 86 -6.79 0.05 5.95
C VAL A 86 -6.48 1.33 6.71
N MET A 87 -5.29 1.93 6.50
CA MET A 87 -4.95 3.23 7.10
C MET A 87 -5.82 4.37 6.53
N VAL A 88 -6.04 4.38 5.23
CA VAL A 88 -6.88 5.38 4.57
C VAL A 88 -8.35 5.18 4.94
N ASP A 89 -8.80 3.94 5.06
CA ASP A 89 -10.15 3.63 5.56
C ASP A 89 -10.35 4.01 7.04
N ALA A 90 -9.28 3.95 7.85
CA ALA A 90 -9.31 4.43 9.22
C ALA A 90 -9.57 5.94 9.35
N MET A 91 -9.34 6.71 8.28
CA MET A 91 -9.67 8.15 8.27
C MET A 91 -11.18 8.41 8.11
N THR A 92 -11.95 7.41 7.67
CA THR A 92 -13.40 7.53 7.49
C THR A 92 -14.17 7.34 8.80
N VAL A 93 -15.42 7.80 8.83
CA VAL A 93 -16.33 7.64 9.99
C VAL A 93 -16.57 6.18 10.38
N SER A 94 -16.40 5.24 9.46
CA SER A 94 -16.56 3.80 9.73
C SER A 94 -15.40 3.20 10.50
N GLY A 95 -14.19 3.74 10.35
CA GLY A 95 -12.98 3.19 10.92
C GLY A 95 -12.68 1.74 10.48
N VAL A 96 -11.65 1.17 11.04
CA VAL A 96 -11.21 -0.22 10.80
C VAL A 96 -10.90 -0.93 12.12
N PRO A 97 -11.04 -2.26 12.21
CA PRO A 97 -10.63 -3.00 13.40
C PRO A 97 -9.09 -3.09 13.46
N PHE A 98 -8.54 -2.97 14.65
CA PHE A 98 -7.10 -3.10 14.83
C PHE A 98 -6.64 -4.55 14.63
N GLY A 99 -7.40 -5.52 15.12
CA GLY A 99 -7.07 -6.94 15.04
C GLY A 99 -8.21 -7.83 15.56
N PRO A 100 -8.00 -9.16 15.57
CA PRO A 100 -9.04 -10.13 15.89
C PRO A 100 -9.51 -10.11 17.35
N TYR A 101 -8.74 -9.51 18.24
CA TYR A 101 -9.02 -9.50 19.68
C TYR A 101 -9.69 -8.24 20.19
N SER A 102 -10.09 -7.33 19.30
CA SER A 102 -10.69 -6.04 19.69
C SER A 102 -11.81 -5.63 18.75
N ASP A 103 -13.00 -5.47 19.30
CA ASP A 103 -14.16 -4.90 18.58
C ASP A 103 -14.07 -3.38 18.42
N ARG A 104 -13.08 -2.74 19.05
CA ARG A 104 -12.88 -1.29 18.95
C ARG A 104 -12.43 -0.92 17.56
N ARG A 105 -13.12 0.05 16.98
CA ARG A 105 -12.74 0.65 15.70
C ARG A 105 -11.64 1.66 15.89
N PHE A 106 -10.57 1.49 15.12
CA PHE A 106 -9.48 2.44 15.03
C PHE A 106 -9.84 3.54 14.02
N HIS A 107 -9.64 4.78 14.42
CA HIS A 107 -9.90 5.96 13.59
C HIS A 107 -8.66 6.84 13.56
N LEU A 108 -8.16 7.15 12.38
CA LEU A 108 -7.19 8.22 12.18
C LEU A 108 -7.91 9.56 12.09
N PHE A 109 -7.35 10.58 12.71
CA PHE A 109 -7.90 11.94 12.74
C PHE A 109 -9.38 12.04 13.14
N GLY A 110 -9.86 11.08 13.95
CA GLY A 110 -11.21 11.06 14.48
C GLY A 110 -12.32 10.71 13.50
N GLY A 111 -12.00 10.12 12.35
CA GLY A 111 -12.99 9.61 11.39
C GLY A 111 -13.94 10.71 10.87
N ARG A 112 -13.41 11.71 10.18
CA ARG A 112 -14.17 12.94 9.89
C ARG A 112 -14.95 12.95 8.59
N PHE A 113 -14.69 12.06 7.65
CA PHE A 113 -15.34 12.08 6.33
C PHE A 113 -15.96 10.74 5.95
N ARG A 114 -16.89 10.77 4.99
CA ARG A 114 -17.56 9.57 4.47
C ARG A 114 -16.93 9.15 3.15
N THR A 115 -17.04 7.87 2.83
CA THR A 115 -16.65 7.35 1.51
C THR A 115 -17.41 8.09 0.41
N GLY A 116 -16.67 8.60 -0.59
CA GLY A 116 -17.22 9.41 -1.68
C GLY A 116 -17.17 10.93 -1.44
N ASP A 117 -16.73 11.37 -0.27
CA ASP A 117 -16.54 12.78 0.03
C ASP A 117 -15.39 13.38 -0.82
N PRO A 118 -15.48 14.63 -1.32
CA PRO A 118 -14.37 15.31 -2.00
C PRO A 118 -13.05 15.34 -1.22
N VAL A 119 -13.11 15.32 0.10
CA VAL A 119 -11.94 15.25 1.00
C VAL A 119 -11.08 14.00 0.73
N GLU A 120 -11.68 12.90 0.32
CA GLU A 120 -10.98 11.67 -0.09
C GLU A 120 -9.95 11.94 -1.19
N TYR A 121 -10.39 12.67 -2.22
CA TYR A 121 -9.53 13.02 -3.35
C TYR A 121 -8.46 14.03 -2.95
N ALA A 122 -8.82 15.01 -2.13
CA ALA A 122 -7.85 16.00 -1.64
C ALA A 122 -6.72 15.34 -0.85
N ILE A 123 -7.03 14.34 0.00
CA ILE A 123 -6.03 13.57 0.75
C ILE A 123 -5.17 12.75 -0.21
N SER A 124 -5.78 11.99 -1.12
CA SER A 124 -5.05 11.12 -2.05
C SER A 124 -4.12 11.92 -2.96
N PHE A 125 -4.59 13.00 -3.56
CA PHE A 125 -3.75 13.85 -4.40
C PHE A 125 -2.72 14.65 -3.60
N GLY A 126 -3.03 15.02 -2.36
CA GLY A 126 -2.06 15.61 -1.44
C GLY A 126 -0.89 14.66 -1.15
N ILE A 127 -1.18 13.38 -0.91
CA ILE A 127 -0.14 12.35 -0.73
C ILE A 127 0.68 12.19 -2.02
N VAL A 128 0.03 12.13 -3.19
CA VAL A 128 0.74 12.07 -4.48
C VAL A 128 1.68 13.26 -4.65
N ALA A 129 1.22 14.47 -4.37
CA ALA A 129 2.03 15.67 -4.50
C ALA A 129 3.25 15.64 -3.56
N ILE A 130 3.06 15.21 -2.32
CA ILE A 130 4.16 15.03 -1.35
C ILE A 130 5.14 13.98 -1.87
N CYS A 131 4.66 12.81 -2.30
CA CYS A 131 5.50 11.75 -2.85
C CYS A 131 6.26 12.22 -4.10
N ALA A 132 5.62 12.95 -5.01
CA ALA A 132 6.26 13.49 -6.19
C ALA A 132 7.40 14.46 -5.86
N VAL A 133 7.22 15.29 -4.84
CA VAL A 133 8.29 16.17 -4.34
C VAL A 133 9.42 15.35 -3.73
N LEU A 134 9.10 14.36 -2.89
CA LEU A 134 10.11 13.52 -2.23
C LEU A 134 10.92 12.70 -3.24
N ILE A 135 10.30 12.19 -4.30
CA ILE A 135 10.97 11.46 -5.38
C ILE A 135 12.08 12.29 -6.03
N GLN A 136 11.88 13.62 -6.18
CA GLN A 136 12.92 14.49 -6.75
C GLN A 136 14.20 14.53 -5.90
N PHE A 137 14.09 14.29 -4.59
CA PHE A 137 15.23 14.26 -3.70
C PHE A 137 15.85 12.86 -3.56
N THR A 138 15.06 11.81 -3.72
CA THR A 138 15.53 10.41 -3.54
C THR A 138 16.05 9.81 -4.85
N TYR A 139 15.47 10.17 -5.99
CA TYR A 139 15.83 9.64 -7.31
C TYR A 139 15.86 10.78 -8.33
N ALA A 140 17.00 11.39 -8.55
CA ALA A 140 17.14 12.56 -9.43
C ALA A 140 16.49 12.40 -10.83
N ALA A 141 16.34 11.17 -11.32
CA ALA A 141 15.62 10.84 -12.56
C ALA A 141 14.79 9.54 -12.46
N GLY A 142 14.75 8.89 -11.28
CA GLY A 142 14.27 7.52 -11.14
C GLY A 142 12.82 7.32 -11.57
N TRP A 143 11.94 8.25 -11.24
CA TRP A 143 10.53 8.15 -11.63
C TRP A 143 10.33 8.33 -13.14
N TYR A 144 11.09 9.23 -13.73
CA TYR A 144 11.08 9.48 -15.16
C TYR A 144 11.61 8.27 -15.94
N LEU A 145 12.73 7.71 -15.50
CA LEU A 145 13.32 6.50 -16.09
C LEU A 145 12.37 5.30 -16.00
N PHE A 146 11.65 5.13 -14.91
CA PHE A 146 10.68 4.05 -14.74
C PHE A 146 9.65 3.97 -15.87
N PHE A 147 9.18 5.13 -16.37
CA PHE A 147 8.16 5.16 -17.42
C PHE A 147 8.73 5.08 -18.83
N TYR A 148 9.98 5.44 -19.02
CA TYR A 148 10.55 5.66 -20.37
C TYR A 148 11.79 4.83 -20.70
N ASP A 149 12.45 4.27 -19.71
CA ASP A 149 13.70 3.51 -19.91
C ASP A 149 13.80 2.24 -19.05
N TRP A 150 13.02 1.24 -19.43
CA TRP A 150 13.10 -0.09 -18.81
C TRP A 150 14.47 -0.76 -19.02
N GLY A 151 15.09 -0.53 -20.16
CA GLY A 151 16.41 -1.08 -20.49
C GLY A 151 17.49 -0.49 -19.59
N GLY A 152 17.48 0.82 -19.40
CA GLY A 152 18.36 1.52 -18.49
C GLY A 152 18.19 1.04 -17.05
N MET A 153 16.94 0.94 -16.58
CA MET A 153 16.65 0.43 -15.24
C MET A 153 17.15 -0.99 -15.00
N TYR A 154 17.07 -1.86 -16.01
CA TYR A 154 17.62 -3.20 -15.93
C TYR A 154 19.15 -3.18 -15.85
N SER A 155 19.81 -2.37 -16.69
CA SER A 155 21.27 -2.23 -16.69
C SER A 155 21.81 -1.58 -15.41
N GLU A 156 21.01 -0.72 -14.76
CA GLU A 156 21.32 -0.10 -13.47
C GLU A 156 20.93 -0.98 -12.28
N GLY A 157 20.38 -2.16 -12.50
CA GLY A 157 20.00 -3.08 -11.45
C GLY A 157 18.70 -2.71 -10.70
N VAL A 158 18.00 -1.66 -11.12
CA VAL A 158 16.75 -1.21 -10.44
C VAL A 158 15.68 -2.29 -10.48
N ILE A 159 15.67 -3.11 -11.52
CA ILE A 159 14.78 -4.28 -11.64
C ILE A 159 15.43 -5.59 -11.23
N ASP A 160 16.70 -5.58 -10.81
CA ASP A 160 17.38 -6.75 -10.28
C ASP A 160 16.90 -7.05 -8.85
N SER A 161 16.34 -8.24 -8.68
CA SER A 161 15.84 -8.72 -7.39
C SER A 161 16.96 -8.91 -6.35
N HIS A 162 18.19 -9.15 -6.78
CA HIS A 162 19.33 -9.29 -5.89
C HIS A 162 19.74 -7.94 -5.32
N GLU A 163 19.86 -6.93 -6.16
CA GLU A 163 20.22 -5.58 -5.76
C GLU A 163 19.15 -4.96 -4.86
N TRP A 164 17.87 -5.17 -5.19
CA TRP A 164 16.77 -4.78 -4.31
C TRP A 164 16.90 -5.41 -2.91
N ARG A 165 17.16 -6.71 -2.82
CA ARG A 165 17.35 -7.39 -1.52
C ARG A 165 18.53 -6.83 -0.73
N THR A 166 19.63 -6.54 -1.41
CA THR A 166 20.84 -6.06 -0.79
C THR A 166 20.69 -4.61 -0.28
N ASN A 167 19.96 -3.79 -1.04
CA ASN A 167 19.90 -2.35 -0.77
C ASN A 167 18.58 -1.89 -0.14
N ARG A 168 17.57 -2.74 0.01
CA ARG A 168 16.22 -2.37 0.48
C ARG A 168 16.19 -1.72 1.89
N PHE A 169 17.22 -1.91 2.69
CA PHE A 169 17.35 -1.28 3.99
C PHE A 169 18.37 -0.12 4.00
N ARG A 170 19.01 0.16 2.88
CA ARG A 170 19.83 1.36 2.77
C ARG A 170 18.90 2.56 2.62
N LEU A 171 18.81 3.33 3.69
CA LEU A 171 18.02 4.55 3.70
C LEU A 171 18.74 5.70 2.96
N PHE A 172 20.04 5.59 2.75
CA PHE A 172 20.87 6.55 2.02
C PHE A 172 22.10 5.86 1.41
#